data_458e14f5860dd69742b8f4cffaf6afd0
#
_entry.id   458e14f5860dd69742b8f4cffaf6afd0
#
_cell.length_a   1.000
_cell.length_b   1.000
_cell.length_c   1.000
_cell.angle_alpha   90.00
_cell.angle_beta   90.00
_cell.angle_gamma   90.00
#
_symmetry.space_group_name_H-M   'P 1'
#
loop_
_entity.id
_entity.type
_entity.pdbx_description
1 polymer ?
#
loop_
_entity_poly.entity_id
_entity_poly.type
_entity_poly.pdbx_seq_one_letter_code
_entity_poly.pdbx_strand_id
1 'polypeptide(L)'
;MPDEEHVLVRVFVGGARNQHLAAIPDDEMLSMVKSELRDLMGIDAEPVDRWIFRWPGGMPQYTMGHLDRVAKIDELVAKHPGLYVAGGSYRGVGVPDCINSGAKAAESAMALI
;
A
#
# COMPACT_ATOMS: atom_id res chain seq x y z
N MET A 1 6.23 -13.36 -17.46
CA MET A 1 6.82 -14.02 -16.28
C MET A 1 8.33 -14.03 -16.47
N PRO A 2 9.14 -13.88 -15.41
CA PRO A 2 10.58 -14.06 -15.55
C PRO A 2 10.87 -15.50 -16.03
N ASP A 3 11.92 -15.65 -16.80
CA ASP A 3 12.44 -16.92 -17.30
C ASP A 3 13.87 -17.15 -16.76
N GLU A 4 14.61 -18.11 -17.32
CA GLU A 4 15.97 -18.40 -16.85
C GLU A 4 16.98 -17.29 -17.17
N GLU A 5 16.66 -16.40 -18.09
CA GLU A 5 17.56 -15.31 -18.54
C GLU A 5 17.15 -13.94 -17.96
N HIS A 6 15.91 -13.82 -17.45
CA HIS A 6 15.36 -12.54 -17.00
C HIS A 6 14.86 -12.60 -15.54
N VAL A 7 15.10 -11.54 -14.82
CA VAL A 7 14.56 -11.33 -13.46
C VAL A 7 13.57 -10.19 -13.45
N LEU A 8 12.52 -10.32 -12.65
CA LEU A 8 11.57 -9.23 -12.40
C LEU A 8 11.94 -8.52 -11.10
N VAL A 9 12.24 -7.23 -11.22
CA VAL A 9 12.47 -6.36 -10.06
C VAL A 9 11.26 -5.45 -9.89
N ARG A 10 10.65 -5.46 -8.70
CA ARG A 10 9.58 -4.53 -8.34
C ARG A 10 10.13 -3.46 -7.41
N VAL A 11 9.97 -2.20 -7.79
CA VAL A 11 10.41 -1.05 -7.01
C VAL A 11 9.18 -0.24 -6.58
N PHE A 12 9.13 0.16 -5.31
CA PHE A 12 8.09 1.03 -4.77
C PHE A 12 8.68 2.42 -4.56
N VAL A 13 8.10 3.41 -5.24
CA VAL A 13 8.54 4.80 -5.18
C VAL A 13 7.48 5.64 -4.48
N GLY A 14 7.88 6.47 -3.50
CA GLY A 14 6.98 7.36 -2.78
C GLY A 14 7.08 7.23 -1.27
N GLY A 15 5.93 7.10 -0.61
CA GLY A 15 5.81 7.08 0.84
C GLY A 15 5.57 8.47 1.43
N ALA A 16 5.31 8.53 2.76
CA ALA A 16 4.85 9.75 3.44
C ALA A 16 5.76 10.97 3.27
N ARG A 17 7.07 10.75 3.13
CA ARG A 17 8.08 11.83 2.99
C ARG A 17 8.38 12.20 1.55
N ASN A 18 8.13 11.29 0.61
CA ASN A 18 8.57 11.38 -0.78
C ASN A 18 7.38 11.27 -1.75
N GLN A 19 6.21 11.75 -1.37
CA GLN A 19 5.00 11.67 -2.20
C GLN A 19 5.18 12.31 -3.58
N HIS A 20 5.97 13.40 -3.66
CA HIS A 20 6.26 14.11 -4.90
C HIS A 20 6.94 13.21 -5.94
N LEU A 21 7.73 12.22 -5.52
CA LEU A 21 8.42 11.29 -6.44
C LEU A 21 7.42 10.43 -7.24
N ALA A 22 6.23 10.15 -6.70
CA ALA A 22 5.22 9.40 -7.42
C ALA A 22 4.62 10.17 -8.62
N ALA A 23 4.85 11.48 -8.69
CA ALA A 23 4.30 12.36 -9.73
C ALA A 23 5.32 12.79 -10.80
N ILE A 24 6.61 12.43 -10.66
CA ILE A 24 7.63 12.78 -11.64
C ILE A 24 7.39 12.06 -12.98
N PRO A 25 7.90 12.59 -14.11
CA PRO A 25 7.82 11.93 -15.42
C PRO A 25 8.43 10.52 -15.42
N ASP A 26 7.95 9.67 -16.32
CA ASP A 26 8.38 8.27 -16.40
C ASP A 26 9.87 8.10 -16.65
N ASP A 27 10.46 8.93 -17.50
CA ASP A 27 11.88 8.86 -17.82
C ASP A 27 12.76 9.30 -16.66
N GLU A 28 12.31 10.30 -15.90
CA GLU A 28 12.98 10.75 -14.68
C GLU A 28 12.89 9.67 -13.59
N MET A 29 11.71 9.06 -13.42
CA MET A 29 11.51 7.96 -12.48
C MET A 29 12.39 6.76 -12.81
N LEU A 30 12.45 6.37 -14.09
CA LEU A 30 13.32 5.28 -14.55
C LEU A 30 14.79 5.58 -14.27
N SER A 31 15.25 6.78 -14.58
CA SER A 31 16.63 7.21 -14.35
C SER A 31 16.98 7.13 -12.85
N MET A 32 16.10 7.62 -11.99
CA MET A 32 16.26 7.54 -10.53
C MET A 32 16.33 6.10 -10.05
N VAL A 33 15.39 5.26 -10.48
CA VAL A 33 15.35 3.84 -10.08
C VAL A 33 16.59 3.09 -10.54
N LYS A 34 17.07 3.34 -11.75
CA LYS A 34 18.34 2.72 -12.24
C LYS A 34 19.53 3.14 -11.40
N SER A 35 19.62 4.41 -11.00
CA SER A 35 20.69 4.88 -10.12
C SER A 35 20.65 4.17 -8.76
N GLU A 36 19.46 4.08 -8.14
CA GLU A 36 19.29 3.38 -6.86
C GLU A 36 19.63 1.88 -6.94
N LEU A 37 19.22 1.20 -8.02
CA LEU A 37 19.54 -0.22 -8.22
C LEU A 37 21.05 -0.43 -8.42
N ARG A 38 21.73 0.46 -9.13
CA ARG A 38 23.18 0.44 -9.27
C ARG A 38 23.88 0.65 -7.92
N ASP A 39 23.47 1.67 -7.20
CA ASP A 39 24.15 2.10 -5.96
C ASP A 39 23.92 1.10 -4.81
N LEU A 40 22.73 0.52 -4.71
CA LEU A 40 22.36 -0.37 -3.61
C LEU A 40 22.60 -1.86 -3.91
N MET A 41 22.47 -2.27 -5.15
CA MET A 41 22.48 -3.68 -5.53
C MET A 41 23.57 -4.02 -6.57
N GLY A 42 24.28 -3.04 -7.11
CA GLY A 42 25.27 -3.24 -8.17
C GLY A 42 24.66 -3.63 -9.51
N ILE A 43 23.36 -3.39 -9.71
CA ILE A 43 22.66 -3.71 -10.97
C ILE A 43 22.80 -2.52 -11.92
N ASP A 44 23.57 -2.70 -12.98
CA ASP A 44 23.83 -1.69 -14.01
C ASP A 44 23.29 -2.12 -15.39
N ALA A 45 22.45 -3.13 -15.42
CA ALA A 45 21.84 -3.63 -16.66
C ALA A 45 20.69 -2.71 -17.11
N GLU A 46 20.54 -2.53 -18.43
CA GLU A 46 19.35 -1.90 -18.98
C GLU A 46 18.13 -2.84 -18.87
N PRO A 47 16.95 -2.32 -18.44
CA PRO A 47 15.76 -3.15 -18.41
C PRO A 47 15.31 -3.51 -19.83
N VAL A 48 15.00 -4.78 -20.05
CA VAL A 48 14.42 -5.30 -21.30
C VAL A 48 13.01 -4.75 -21.49
N ASP A 49 12.27 -4.62 -20.38
CA ASP A 49 10.93 -4.06 -20.37
C ASP A 49 10.65 -3.32 -19.06
N ARG A 50 9.64 -2.45 -19.05
CA ARG A 50 9.29 -1.64 -17.89
C ARG A 50 7.80 -1.33 -17.86
N TRP A 51 7.21 -1.35 -16.65
CA TRP A 51 5.83 -0.92 -16.40
C TRP A 51 5.80 0.00 -15.19
N ILE A 52 5.19 1.16 -15.34
CA ILE A 52 5.02 2.13 -14.25
C ILE A 52 3.52 2.27 -13.95
N PHE A 53 3.15 1.93 -12.73
CA PHE A 53 1.78 2.07 -12.24
C PHE A 53 1.76 3.13 -11.14
N ARG A 54 0.80 4.06 -11.22
CA ARG A 54 0.64 5.13 -10.24
C ARG A 54 -0.68 4.99 -9.50
N TRP A 55 -0.59 5.02 -8.17
CA TRP A 55 -1.75 5.00 -7.28
C TRP A 55 -1.73 6.21 -6.35
N PRO A 56 -2.14 7.42 -6.83
CA PRO A 56 -2.20 8.60 -5.98
C PRO A 56 -3.13 8.37 -4.79
N GLY A 57 -2.62 8.60 -3.57
CA GLY A 57 -3.40 8.35 -2.35
C GLY A 57 -3.78 6.90 -2.07
N GLY A 58 -3.21 5.93 -2.79
CA GLY A 58 -3.61 4.52 -2.71
C GLY A 58 -3.16 3.79 -1.45
N MET A 59 -2.15 4.30 -0.72
CA MET A 59 -1.64 3.67 0.49
C MET A 59 -1.95 4.52 1.73
N PRO A 60 -2.72 3.98 2.69
CA PRO A 60 -2.95 4.64 3.97
C PRO A 60 -1.63 4.91 4.70
N GLN A 61 -1.51 6.09 5.30
CA GLN A 61 -0.34 6.48 6.08
C GLN A 61 -0.74 6.61 7.55
N TYR A 62 -0.24 5.71 8.39
CA TYR A 62 -0.50 5.72 9.82
C TYR A 62 0.39 6.74 10.50
N THR A 63 -0.13 7.93 10.67
CA THR A 63 0.54 9.02 11.39
C THR A 63 0.37 8.88 12.90
N MET A 64 1.14 9.63 13.69
CA MET A 64 1.01 9.63 15.16
C MET A 64 -0.46 9.87 15.60
N GLY A 65 -0.91 9.15 16.62
CA GLY A 65 -2.30 9.17 17.07
C GLY A 65 -3.28 8.40 16.18
N HIS A 66 -2.77 7.57 15.25
CA HIS A 66 -3.64 6.77 14.38
C HIS A 66 -4.56 5.84 15.17
N LEU A 67 -4.04 5.13 16.16
CA LEU A 67 -4.83 4.20 16.96
C LEU A 67 -5.92 4.89 17.78
N ASP A 68 -5.66 6.11 18.26
CA ASP A 68 -6.67 6.91 18.98
C ASP A 68 -7.81 7.33 18.05
N ARG A 69 -7.47 7.70 16.79
CA ARG A 69 -8.48 7.99 15.77
C ARG A 69 -9.32 6.77 15.42
N VAL A 70 -8.69 5.59 15.30
CA VAL A 70 -9.40 4.35 15.02
C VAL A 70 -10.30 3.98 16.20
N ALA A 71 -9.83 4.08 17.44
CA ALA A 71 -10.66 3.86 18.64
C ALA A 71 -11.88 4.81 18.64
N LYS A 72 -11.68 6.07 18.26
CA LYS A 72 -12.80 7.02 18.15
C LYS A 72 -13.80 6.67 17.05
N ILE A 73 -13.32 6.15 15.93
CA ILE A 73 -14.19 5.64 14.85
C ILE A 73 -15.00 4.45 15.39
N ASP A 74 -14.37 3.50 16.08
CA ASP A 74 -15.07 2.34 16.65
C ASP A 74 -16.17 2.76 17.64
N GLU A 75 -15.89 3.74 18.51
CA GLU A 75 -16.90 4.29 19.44
C GLU A 75 -18.10 4.90 18.70
N LEU A 76 -17.85 5.57 17.56
CA LEU A 76 -18.90 6.16 16.76
C LEU A 76 -19.71 5.11 16.00
N VAL A 77 -19.02 4.15 15.38
CA VAL A 77 -19.63 3.02 14.67
C VAL A 77 -20.52 2.20 15.61
N ALA A 78 -20.08 1.96 16.86
CA ALA A 78 -20.84 1.20 17.85
C ALA A 78 -22.21 1.82 18.19
N LYS A 79 -22.40 3.12 17.91
CA LYS A 79 -23.71 3.81 18.09
C LYS A 79 -24.71 3.52 16.96
N HIS A 80 -24.27 2.84 15.90
CA HIS A 80 -25.07 2.54 14.72
C HIS A 80 -25.14 1.01 14.52
N PRO A 81 -26.08 0.30 15.16
CA PRO A 81 -26.24 -1.14 15.00
C PRO A 81 -26.39 -1.50 13.50
N GLY A 82 -25.64 -2.51 13.06
CA GLY A 82 -25.61 -2.93 11.65
C GLY A 82 -24.58 -2.21 10.77
N LEU A 83 -23.87 -1.20 11.30
CA LEU A 83 -22.75 -0.57 10.62
C LEU A 83 -21.42 -1.21 11.04
N TYR A 84 -20.61 -1.64 10.08
CA TYR A 84 -19.28 -2.19 10.30
C TYR A 84 -18.28 -1.56 9.34
N VAL A 85 -17.03 -1.44 9.77
CA VAL A 85 -15.93 -0.89 8.95
C VAL A 85 -14.83 -1.92 8.80
N ALA A 86 -14.21 -1.98 7.61
CA ALA A 86 -13.11 -2.89 7.32
C ALA A 86 -12.12 -2.24 6.34
N GLY A 87 -10.91 -2.80 6.27
CA GLY A 87 -9.90 -2.44 5.28
C GLY A 87 -8.63 -1.86 5.85
N GLY A 88 -7.67 -1.60 4.94
CA GLY A 88 -6.31 -1.20 5.27
C GLY A 88 -6.16 0.16 5.95
N SER A 89 -7.20 0.99 5.98
CA SER A 89 -7.15 2.31 6.64
C SER A 89 -7.24 2.26 8.16
N TYR A 90 -7.52 1.11 8.76
CA TYR A 90 -7.79 0.99 10.20
C TYR A 90 -6.63 0.35 10.98
N ARG A 91 -6.35 -0.95 10.81
CA ARG A 91 -5.44 -1.70 11.68
C ARG A 91 -4.39 -2.56 10.97
N GLY A 92 -4.18 -2.38 9.70
CA GLY A 92 -3.17 -3.09 8.94
C GLY A 92 -3.35 -2.88 7.45
N VAL A 93 -2.27 -2.55 6.74
CA VAL A 93 -2.27 -2.30 5.29
C VAL A 93 -1.92 -3.54 4.48
N GLY A 94 -1.47 -4.60 5.15
CA GLY A 94 -1.14 -5.87 4.51
C GLY A 94 -2.38 -6.56 3.94
N VAL A 95 -2.20 -7.32 2.86
CA VAL A 95 -3.31 -8.12 2.28
C VAL A 95 -3.94 -9.06 3.31
N PRO A 96 -3.17 -9.80 4.15
CA PRO A 96 -3.74 -10.63 5.20
C PRO A 96 -4.56 -9.82 6.22
N ASP A 97 -4.10 -8.62 6.60
CA ASP A 97 -4.80 -7.76 7.55
C ASP A 97 -6.13 -7.27 6.97
N CYS A 98 -6.13 -6.89 5.71
CA CYS A 98 -7.36 -6.46 5.01
C CYS A 98 -8.39 -7.60 4.92
N ILE A 99 -7.95 -8.82 4.60
CA ILE A 99 -8.81 -10.01 4.55
C ILE A 99 -9.39 -10.29 5.94
N ASN A 100 -8.55 -10.33 6.98
CA ASN A 100 -8.98 -10.56 8.35
C ASN A 100 -9.95 -9.48 8.85
N SER A 101 -9.71 -8.22 8.50
CA SER A 101 -10.58 -7.10 8.81
C SER A 101 -11.97 -7.27 8.18
N GLY A 102 -12.01 -7.68 6.92
CA GLY A 102 -13.27 -7.96 6.22
C GLY A 102 -14.03 -9.15 6.80
N ALA A 103 -13.33 -10.25 7.12
CA ALA A 103 -13.93 -11.43 7.74
C ALA A 103 -14.58 -11.09 9.10
N LYS A 104 -13.88 -10.37 9.98
CA LYS A 104 -14.42 -9.93 11.27
C LYS A 104 -15.66 -9.03 11.12
N ALA A 105 -15.65 -8.12 10.17
CA ALA A 105 -16.81 -7.27 9.91
C ALA A 105 -18.02 -8.09 9.44
N ALA A 106 -17.79 -9.07 8.55
CA ALA A 106 -18.85 -9.98 8.08
C ALA A 106 -19.39 -10.87 9.18
N GLU A 107 -18.54 -11.48 10.02
CA GLU A 107 -18.95 -12.28 11.19
C GLU A 107 -19.81 -11.47 12.15
N SER A 108 -19.42 -10.22 12.42
CA SER A 108 -20.18 -9.31 13.28
C SER A 108 -21.53 -8.93 12.67
N ALA A 109 -21.61 -8.77 11.35
CA ALA A 109 -22.86 -8.49 10.67
C ALA A 109 -23.80 -9.70 10.70
N MET A 110 -23.28 -10.90 10.50
CA MET A 110 -24.05 -12.15 10.58
C MET A 110 -24.60 -12.45 11.96
N ALA A 111 -23.91 -12.03 13.02
CA ALA A 111 -24.35 -12.21 14.40
C ALA A 111 -25.58 -11.36 14.78
N LEU A 112 -25.97 -10.41 13.94
CA LEU A 112 -27.16 -9.57 14.11
C LEU A 112 -28.43 -10.14 13.47
N ILE A 113 -28.29 -11.16 12.65
CA ILE A 113 -29.39 -11.83 11.94
C ILE A 113 -29.84 -13.05 12.72
#